data_f9ae31a691aa8b037c36339d9f03abd5
#
_entry.id   f9ae31a691aa8b037c36339d9f03abd5
#
_cell.length_a   1.000
_cell.length_b   1.000
_cell.length_c   1.000
_cell.angle_alpha   90.00
_cell.angle_beta   90.00
_cell.angle_gamma   90.00
#
_symmetry.space_group_name_H-M   'P 1'
#
loop_
_entity.id
_entity.type
_entity.pdbx_description
1 polymer ?
#
loop_
_entity_poly.entity_id
_entity_poly.type
_entity_poly.pdbx_seq_one_letter_code
_entity_poly.pdbx_strand_id
1 'polypeptide(L)'
;MHSRNTVPIIDLMNAANMELIRLDFKSSTLSRHNKEFRSFSNYCRENKITAYDTETGPQYFQRRYGLDIGDPTAKLTKQQLDTRCSIRFLDDIFQFGYALRYSHHDYTVPRQYVGLLEEYLAWCHRNNSSAGTIRVKRTKMRQFFCFLDGRGIELSDLNAAEISDFMTTLCRYRRATIHVFSSVLRDFFRYLHENGILDVDLSPSVPRPKIYVEENIPETWSPEEVRQLLSVIDRSNAIGKRDYAMLLLAILLGMRAGDICALKFKNLDWHQKLITYTQQKT
;
A
#
# COMPACT_ATOMS: atom_id res chain seq x y z
N MET A 1 -33.91 -11.61 -6.34
CA MET A 1 -33.06 -12.73 -5.86
C MET A 1 -31.74 -12.64 -6.63
N HIS A 2 -30.72 -12.07 -6.04
CA HIS A 2 -29.38 -12.07 -6.66
C HIS A 2 -28.84 -13.50 -6.52
N SER A 3 -28.55 -14.18 -7.63
CA SER A 3 -27.83 -15.46 -7.60
C SER A 3 -26.49 -15.18 -6.90
N ARG A 4 -26.28 -15.80 -5.72
CA ARG A 4 -24.97 -15.75 -5.06
C ARG A 4 -23.99 -16.42 -6.01
N ASN A 5 -23.05 -15.64 -6.53
CA ASN A 5 -21.94 -16.18 -7.28
C ASN A 5 -21.16 -17.09 -6.32
N THR A 6 -21.12 -18.38 -6.55
CA THR A 6 -20.36 -19.34 -5.76
C THR A 6 -19.43 -20.10 -6.68
N VAL A 7 -18.23 -20.42 -6.20
CA VAL A 7 -17.22 -21.19 -6.95
C VAL A 7 -16.84 -22.43 -6.14
N PRO A 8 -16.73 -23.62 -6.75
CA PRO A 8 -16.26 -24.80 -6.06
C PRO A 8 -14.94 -24.56 -5.33
N ILE A 9 -14.82 -25.01 -4.09
CA ILE A 9 -13.61 -24.81 -3.27
C ILE A 9 -12.36 -25.31 -4.00
N ILE A 10 -12.46 -26.42 -4.69
CA ILE A 10 -11.33 -27.03 -5.41
C ILE A 10 -10.83 -26.13 -6.55
N ASP A 11 -11.77 -25.53 -7.30
CA ASP A 11 -11.43 -24.65 -8.41
C ASP A 11 -10.81 -23.34 -7.92
N LEU A 12 -11.35 -22.78 -6.83
CA LEU A 12 -10.77 -21.60 -6.19
C LEU A 12 -9.36 -21.87 -5.70
N MET A 13 -9.11 -23.02 -5.07
CA MET A 13 -7.77 -23.39 -4.58
C MET A 13 -6.78 -23.58 -5.72
N ASN A 14 -7.20 -24.18 -6.82
CA ASN A 14 -6.37 -24.34 -8.01
C ASN A 14 -6.04 -22.99 -8.62
N ALA A 15 -7.02 -22.11 -8.79
CA ALA A 15 -6.81 -20.74 -9.28
C ALA A 15 -5.87 -19.95 -8.37
N ALA A 16 -6.05 -20.06 -7.05
CA ALA A 16 -5.17 -19.39 -6.07
C ALA A 16 -3.71 -19.89 -6.13
N ASN A 17 -3.52 -21.21 -6.30
CA ASN A 17 -2.18 -21.76 -6.46
C ASN A 17 -1.51 -21.33 -7.76
N MET A 18 -2.26 -21.32 -8.87
CA MET A 18 -1.75 -20.81 -10.16
C MET A 18 -1.36 -19.34 -10.04
N GLU A 19 -2.16 -18.53 -9.38
CA GLU A 19 -1.87 -17.12 -9.15
C GLU A 19 -0.64 -16.92 -8.27
N LEU A 20 -0.45 -17.70 -7.21
CA LEU A 20 0.77 -17.68 -6.39
C LEU A 20 2.03 -17.97 -7.20
N ILE A 21 1.94 -18.94 -8.14
CA ILE A 21 3.05 -19.27 -9.04
C ILE A 21 3.30 -18.11 -10.02
N ARG A 22 2.24 -17.58 -10.65
CA ARG A 22 2.32 -16.45 -11.59
C ARG A 22 3.00 -15.23 -10.97
N LEU A 23 2.77 -15.01 -9.68
CA LEU A 23 3.29 -13.88 -8.92
C LEU A 23 4.72 -14.05 -8.41
N ASP A 24 5.34 -15.20 -8.68
CA ASP A 24 6.71 -15.54 -8.29
C ASP A 24 7.05 -15.17 -6.83
N PHE A 25 6.15 -15.54 -5.90
CA PHE A 25 6.38 -15.30 -4.48
C PHE A 25 7.57 -16.09 -3.95
N LYS A 26 8.30 -15.51 -3.00
CA LYS A 26 9.37 -16.20 -2.27
C LYS A 26 8.84 -17.49 -1.66
N SER A 27 9.68 -18.53 -1.61
CA SER A 27 9.34 -19.87 -1.09
C SER A 27 8.71 -19.84 0.31
N SER A 28 9.15 -18.91 1.17
CA SER A 28 8.58 -18.72 2.52
C SER A 28 7.12 -18.19 2.47
N THR A 29 6.79 -17.33 1.52
CA THR A 29 5.44 -16.82 1.31
C THR A 29 4.53 -17.90 0.74
N LEU A 30 5.02 -18.65 -0.25
CA LEU A 30 4.32 -19.82 -0.81
C LEU A 30 4.00 -20.86 0.28
N SER A 31 5.00 -21.21 1.10
CA SER A 31 4.82 -22.16 2.21
C SER A 31 3.76 -21.68 3.20
N ARG A 32 3.74 -20.38 3.51
CA ARG A 32 2.74 -19.78 4.40
C ARG A 32 1.33 -19.89 3.83
N HIS A 33 1.11 -19.45 2.58
CA HIS A 33 -0.19 -19.55 1.94
C HIS A 33 -0.64 -21.00 1.81
N ASN A 34 0.23 -21.90 1.39
CA ASN A 34 -0.08 -23.33 1.26
C ASN A 34 -0.49 -23.97 2.59
N LYS A 35 0.16 -23.58 3.70
CA LYS A 35 -0.23 -24.04 5.04
C LYS A 35 -1.63 -23.57 5.41
N GLU A 36 -1.94 -22.30 5.19
CA GLU A 36 -3.26 -21.72 5.50
C GLU A 36 -4.34 -22.27 4.57
N PHE A 37 -4.06 -22.47 3.29
CA PHE A 37 -5.00 -23.09 2.34
C PHE A 37 -5.34 -24.52 2.72
N ARG A 38 -4.37 -25.32 3.18
CA ARG A 38 -4.65 -26.68 3.71
C ARG A 38 -5.56 -26.62 4.94
N SER A 39 -5.29 -25.71 5.86
CA SER A 39 -6.10 -25.53 7.06
C SER A 39 -7.53 -25.11 6.71
N PHE A 40 -7.68 -24.19 5.76
CA PHE A 40 -8.99 -23.75 5.25
C PHE A 40 -9.74 -24.88 4.52
N SER A 41 -9.06 -25.64 3.66
CA SER A 41 -9.66 -26.80 2.96
C SER A 41 -10.14 -27.87 3.93
N ASN A 42 -9.39 -28.13 5.02
CA ASN A 42 -9.83 -29.07 6.07
C ASN A 42 -11.09 -28.54 6.78
N TYR A 43 -11.13 -27.27 7.12
CA TYR A 43 -12.32 -26.65 7.68
C TYR A 43 -13.54 -26.79 6.76
N CYS A 44 -13.39 -26.50 5.46
CA CYS A 44 -14.48 -26.65 4.49
C CYS A 44 -14.98 -28.09 4.43
N ARG A 45 -14.06 -29.06 4.40
CA ARG A 45 -14.39 -30.48 4.38
C ARG A 45 -15.14 -30.92 5.64
N GLU A 46 -14.68 -30.53 6.83
CA GLU A 46 -15.32 -30.86 8.11
C GLU A 46 -16.71 -30.24 8.24
N ASN A 47 -16.94 -29.08 7.64
CA ASN A 47 -18.22 -28.39 7.70
C ASN A 47 -19.08 -28.63 6.44
N LYS A 48 -18.68 -29.58 5.55
CA LYS A 48 -19.40 -29.93 4.31
C LYS A 48 -19.64 -28.73 3.37
N ILE A 49 -18.73 -27.75 3.38
CA ILE A 49 -18.75 -26.59 2.50
C ILE A 49 -18.08 -26.98 1.19
N THR A 50 -18.83 -27.04 0.11
CA THR A 50 -18.35 -27.46 -1.22
C THR A 50 -18.09 -26.29 -2.15
N ALA A 51 -18.71 -25.14 -1.89
CA ALA A 51 -18.58 -23.94 -2.68
C ALA A 51 -18.19 -22.72 -1.80
N TYR A 52 -17.39 -21.84 -2.35
CA TYR A 52 -16.94 -20.60 -1.72
C TYR A 52 -17.88 -19.46 -2.05
N ASP A 53 -18.16 -18.64 -1.05
CA ASP A 53 -18.79 -17.32 -1.17
C ASP A 53 -18.05 -16.31 -0.28
N THR A 54 -18.48 -15.04 -0.31
CA THR A 54 -17.86 -13.95 0.45
C THR A 54 -17.92 -14.12 1.97
N GLU A 55 -18.80 -14.96 2.50
CA GLU A 55 -18.98 -15.21 3.92
C GLU A 55 -18.12 -16.37 4.42
N THR A 56 -17.72 -17.28 3.54
CA THR A 56 -16.98 -18.50 3.89
C THR A 56 -15.64 -18.21 4.57
N GLY A 57 -14.90 -17.24 4.05
CA GLY A 57 -13.62 -16.80 4.62
C GLY A 57 -13.76 -16.15 6.00
N PRO A 58 -14.62 -15.14 6.17
CA PRO A 58 -14.94 -14.56 7.47
C PRO A 58 -15.39 -15.57 8.52
N GLN A 59 -16.29 -16.49 8.17
CA GLN A 59 -16.76 -17.53 9.08
C GLN A 59 -15.63 -18.45 9.55
N TYR A 60 -14.73 -18.85 8.66
CA TYR A 60 -13.54 -19.62 9.03
C TYR A 60 -12.66 -18.86 10.02
N PHE A 61 -12.40 -17.57 9.77
CA PHE A 61 -11.59 -16.74 10.64
C PHE A 61 -12.20 -16.57 12.03
N GLN A 62 -13.52 -16.29 12.07
CA GLN A 62 -14.25 -16.15 13.31
C GLN A 62 -14.29 -17.45 14.12
N ARG A 63 -14.52 -18.60 13.45
CA ARG A 63 -14.53 -19.90 14.13
C ARG A 63 -13.17 -20.27 14.71
N ARG A 64 -12.08 -19.92 14.01
CA ARG A 64 -10.71 -20.26 14.43
C ARG A 64 -10.18 -19.35 15.54
N TYR A 65 -10.55 -18.09 15.54
CA TYR A 65 -9.94 -17.08 16.41
C TYR A 65 -10.93 -16.30 17.29
N GLY A 66 -12.23 -16.46 17.09
CA GLY A 66 -13.26 -15.70 17.81
C GLY A 66 -13.32 -14.23 17.44
N LEU A 67 -12.70 -13.81 16.31
CA LEU A 67 -12.54 -12.42 15.93
C LEU A 67 -13.20 -12.16 14.56
N ASP A 68 -13.69 -10.94 14.37
CA ASP A 68 -14.11 -10.47 13.05
C ASP A 68 -12.89 -10.14 12.19
N ILE A 69 -12.83 -10.70 10.99
CA ILE A 69 -11.75 -10.45 10.03
C ILE A 69 -11.74 -9.00 9.52
N GLY A 70 -12.89 -8.32 9.58
CA GLY A 70 -13.10 -6.95 9.13
C GLY A 70 -12.79 -5.89 10.18
N ASP A 71 -12.68 -6.25 11.46
CA ASP A 71 -12.46 -5.28 12.54
C ASP A 71 -11.12 -4.54 12.38
N PRO A 72 -11.15 -3.22 12.14
CA PRO A 72 -9.94 -2.41 11.97
C PRO A 72 -9.22 -2.15 13.29
N THR A 73 -9.89 -2.34 14.44
CA THR A 73 -9.36 -2.03 15.77
C THR A 73 -8.67 -3.23 16.41
N ALA A 74 -8.92 -4.45 15.91
CA ALA A 74 -8.37 -5.67 16.47
C ALA A 74 -6.83 -5.74 16.32
N LYS A 75 -6.14 -5.85 17.45
CA LYS A 75 -4.71 -6.14 17.49
C LYS A 75 -4.50 -7.63 17.22
N LEU A 76 -4.15 -7.95 15.97
CA LEU A 76 -3.96 -9.33 15.53
C LEU A 76 -2.52 -9.80 15.77
N THR A 77 -2.38 -11.04 16.23
CA THR A 77 -1.08 -11.74 16.27
C THR A 77 -0.56 -12.00 14.84
N LYS A 78 0.73 -12.34 14.72
CA LYS A 78 1.34 -12.65 13.42
C LYS A 78 0.59 -13.78 12.69
N GLN A 79 0.22 -14.85 13.40
CA GLN A 79 -0.50 -15.98 12.82
C GLN A 79 -1.90 -15.55 12.32
N GLN A 80 -2.63 -14.75 13.08
CA GLN A 80 -3.92 -14.21 12.68
C GLN A 80 -3.81 -13.30 11.46
N LEU A 81 -2.75 -12.49 11.38
CA LEU A 81 -2.44 -11.67 10.20
C LEU A 81 -2.17 -12.53 8.97
N ASP A 82 -1.40 -13.60 9.11
CA ASP A 82 -1.08 -14.52 8.03
C ASP A 82 -2.33 -15.22 7.49
N THR A 83 -3.20 -15.69 8.40
CA THR A 83 -4.50 -16.29 8.03
C THR A 83 -5.40 -15.26 7.33
N ARG A 84 -5.51 -14.05 7.88
CA ARG A 84 -6.29 -12.97 7.27
C ARG A 84 -5.79 -12.61 5.87
N CYS A 85 -4.48 -12.56 5.68
CA CYS A 85 -3.89 -12.32 4.35
C CYS A 85 -4.25 -13.44 3.36
N SER A 86 -4.20 -14.70 3.80
CA SER A 86 -4.52 -15.83 2.93
C SER A 86 -5.99 -15.90 2.55
N ILE A 87 -6.91 -15.58 3.49
CA ILE A 87 -8.34 -15.48 3.19
C ILE A 87 -8.61 -14.37 2.19
N ARG A 88 -8.03 -13.18 2.41
CA ARG A 88 -8.20 -12.05 1.48
C ARG A 88 -7.65 -12.33 0.09
N PHE A 89 -6.59 -13.13 0.02
CA PHE A 89 -6.08 -13.61 -1.27
C PHE A 89 -7.11 -14.51 -1.99
N LEU A 90 -7.77 -15.41 -1.28
CA LEU A 90 -8.86 -16.23 -1.84
C LEU A 90 -10.06 -15.37 -2.26
N ASP A 91 -10.44 -14.38 -1.45
CA ASP A 91 -11.49 -13.42 -1.80
C ASP A 91 -11.16 -12.65 -3.09
N ASP A 92 -9.90 -12.23 -3.26
CA ASP A 92 -9.47 -11.52 -4.45
C ASP A 92 -9.59 -12.42 -5.69
N ILE A 93 -9.12 -13.68 -5.61
CA ILE A 93 -9.27 -14.65 -6.71
C ILE A 93 -10.74 -14.93 -7.00
N PHE A 94 -11.56 -15.08 -5.97
CA PHE A 94 -13.00 -15.30 -6.13
C PHE A 94 -13.71 -14.15 -6.84
N GLN A 95 -13.43 -12.91 -6.44
CA GLN A 95 -14.12 -11.72 -6.94
C GLN A 95 -13.59 -11.22 -8.28
N PHE A 96 -12.27 -11.32 -8.50
CA PHE A 96 -11.58 -10.65 -9.61
C PHE A 96 -10.82 -11.62 -10.52
N GLY A 97 -10.68 -12.89 -10.14
CA GLY A 97 -9.88 -13.87 -10.87
C GLY A 97 -8.37 -13.73 -10.68
N TYR A 98 -7.91 -12.70 -9.95
CA TYR A 98 -6.49 -12.44 -9.67
C TYR A 98 -6.33 -11.72 -8.33
N ALA A 99 -5.12 -11.75 -7.75
CA ALA A 99 -4.85 -11.11 -6.46
C ALA A 99 -4.70 -9.59 -6.59
N LEU A 100 -5.47 -8.84 -5.78
CA LEU A 100 -5.42 -7.38 -5.73
C LEU A 100 -4.31 -6.82 -4.84
N ARG A 101 -3.79 -7.61 -3.91
CA ARG A 101 -2.80 -7.19 -2.92
C ARG A 101 -1.50 -7.92 -3.13
N TYR A 102 -0.57 -7.21 -3.69
CA TYR A 102 0.82 -7.62 -3.61
C TYR A 102 1.44 -7.15 -2.29
N SER A 103 2.10 -8.07 -1.58
CA SER A 103 3.13 -7.66 -0.65
C SER A 103 4.24 -6.96 -1.45
N HIS A 104 4.83 -5.93 -0.89
CA HIS A 104 5.72 -4.93 -1.47
C HIS A 104 6.95 -5.40 -2.28
N HIS A 105 7.00 -6.63 -2.75
CA HIS A 105 8.13 -7.19 -3.45
C HIS A 105 7.67 -7.70 -4.81
N ASP A 106 8.12 -6.97 -5.81
CA ASP A 106 8.19 -7.38 -7.21
C ASP A 106 6.90 -7.42 -8.01
N TYR A 107 6.21 -6.27 -8.11
CA TYR A 107 5.58 -5.96 -9.37
C TYR A 107 6.73 -5.80 -10.41
N THR A 108 7.05 -6.87 -11.10
CA THR A 108 7.85 -6.75 -12.30
C THR A 108 7.01 -5.99 -13.31
N VAL A 109 7.41 -4.78 -13.64
CA VAL A 109 6.72 -4.01 -14.67
C VAL A 109 6.70 -4.85 -15.96
N PRO A 110 5.54 -5.08 -16.58
CA PRO A 110 5.49 -5.80 -17.85
C PRO A 110 6.43 -5.16 -18.87
N ARG A 111 7.16 -5.96 -19.63
CA ARG A 111 8.25 -5.49 -20.48
C ARG A 111 7.86 -4.35 -21.40
N GLN A 112 6.64 -4.39 -21.91
CA GLN A 112 6.07 -3.35 -22.79
C GLN A 112 5.94 -1.98 -22.13
N TYR A 113 5.82 -1.91 -20.81
CA TYR A 113 5.63 -0.63 -20.08
C TYR A 113 6.91 -0.12 -19.39
N VAL A 114 8.02 -0.87 -19.45
CA VAL A 114 9.27 -0.47 -18.76
C VAL A 114 9.79 0.87 -19.30
N GLY A 115 9.91 1.00 -20.62
CA GLY A 115 10.37 2.24 -21.26
C GLY A 115 9.49 3.42 -20.89
N LEU A 116 8.17 3.29 -21.04
CA LEU A 116 7.22 4.33 -20.73
C LEU A 116 7.27 4.76 -19.26
N LEU A 117 7.42 3.79 -18.33
CA LEU A 117 7.56 4.12 -16.91
C LEU A 117 8.81 4.95 -16.64
N GLU A 118 9.95 4.57 -17.19
CA GLU A 118 11.20 5.29 -16.96
C GLU A 118 11.15 6.70 -17.59
N GLU A 119 10.57 6.88 -18.77
CA GLU A 119 10.34 8.18 -19.39
C GLU A 119 9.43 9.08 -18.55
N TYR A 120 8.31 8.55 -18.05
CA TYR A 120 7.43 9.26 -17.14
C TYR A 120 8.14 9.68 -15.85
N LEU A 121 8.94 8.79 -15.25
CA LEU A 121 9.66 9.12 -14.02
C LEU A 121 10.78 10.15 -14.27
N ALA A 122 11.43 10.10 -15.42
CA ALA A 122 12.40 11.11 -15.85
C ALA A 122 11.71 12.48 -16.06
N TRP A 123 10.51 12.49 -16.66
CA TRP A 123 9.71 13.70 -16.78
C TRP A 123 9.34 14.26 -15.40
N CYS A 124 8.92 13.40 -14.46
CA CYS A 124 8.65 13.82 -13.07
C CYS A 124 9.88 14.42 -12.39
N HIS A 125 11.06 13.86 -12.64
CA HIS A 125 12.32 14.38 -12.09
C HIS A 125 12.63 15.78 -12.67
N ARG A 126 12.47 15.99 -13.97
CA ARG A 126 12.62 17.30 -14.62
C ARG A 126 11.65 18.34 -14.07
N ASN A 127 10.45 17.90 -13.64
CA ASN A 127 9.43 18.75 -13.00
C ASN A 127 9.57 18.81 -11.47
N ASN A 128 10.81 18.72 -10.96
CA ASN A 128 11.16 18.90 -9.55
C ASN A 128 10.47 17.96 -8.54
N SER A 129 10.02 16.77 -8.98
CA SER A 129 9.52 15.78 -8.04
C SER A 129 10.65 15.23 -7.17
N SER A 130 10.45 15.18 -5.86
CA SER A 130 11.43 14.61 -4.93
C SER A 130 11.67 13.12 -5.19
N ALA A 131 12.84 12.61 -4.80
CA ALA A 131 13.16 11.18 -4.91
C ALA A 131 12.12 10.29 -4.18
N GLY A 132 11.59 10.77 -3.04
CA GLY A 132 10.50 10.10 -2.32
C GLY A 132 9.22 10.02 -3.14
N THR A 133 8.83 11.12 -3.79
CA THR A 133 7.66 11.20 -4.68
C THR A 133 7.82 10.26 -5.88
N ILE A 134 8.99 10.26 -6.52
CA ILE A 134 9.30 9.39 -7.65
C ILE A 134 9.19 7.91 -7.25
N ARG A 135 9.69 7.53 -6.06
CA ARG A 135 9.54 6.16 -5.54
C ARG A 135 8.08 5.77 -5.36
N VAL A 136 7.26 6.67 -4.81
CA VAL A 136 5.81 6.43 -4.67
C VAL A 136 5.15 6.29 -6.03
N LYS A 137 5.41 7.20 -6.98
CA LYS A 137 4.88 7.13 -8.35
C LYS A 137 5.27 5.81 -9.02
N ARG A 138 6.54 5.41 -8.98
CA ARG A 138 7.02 4.12 -9.50
C ARG A 138 6.21 2.93 -8.93
N THR A 139 6.00 2.90 -7.62
CA THR A 139 5.27 1.81 -6.97
C THR A 139 3.81 1.76 -7.42
N LYS A 140 3.14 2.91 -7.55
CA LYS A 140 1.74 2.96 -7.94
C LYS A 140 1.54 2.64 -9.41
N MET A 141 2.43 3.14 -10.29
CA MET A 141 2.38 2.84 -11.71
C MET A 141 2.65 1.37 -12.02
N ARG A 142 3.54 0.72 -11.28
CA ARG A 142 3.73 -0.73 -11.41
C ARG A 142 2.43 -1.51 -11.24
N GLN A 143 1.64 -1.18 -10.22
CA GLN A 143 0.35 -1.84 -9.98
C GLN A 143 -0.64 -1.57 -11.11
N PHE A 144 -0.68 -0.36 -11.63
CA PHE A 144 -1.53 0.00 -12.75
C PHE A 144 -1.14 -0.75 -14.03
N PHE A 145 0.14 -0.80 -14.37
CA PHE A 145 0.61 -1.52 -15.55
C PHE A 145 0.39 -3.04 -15.47
N CYS A 146 0.56 -3.63 -14.28
CA CYS A 146 0.21 -5.03 -14.08
C CYS A 146 -1.30 -5.30 -14.24
N PHE A 147 -2.15 -4.34 -13.86
CA PHE A 147 -3.59 -4.43 -14.09
C PHE A 147 -3.92 -4.41 -15.59
N LEU A 148 -3.32 -3.50 -16.36
CA LEU A 148 -3.50 -3.41 -17.81
C LEU A 148 -3.05 -4.70 -18.50
N ASP A 149 -1.84 -5.15 -18.18
CA ASP A 149 -1.26 -6.38 -18.75
C ASP A 149 -2.10 -7.62 -18.44
N GLY A 150 -2.56 -7.74 -17.20
CA GLY A 150 -3.41 -8.87 -16.76
C GLY A 150 -4.77 -8.93 -17.45
N ARG A 151 -5.23 -7.81 -18.01
CA ARG A 151 -6.47 -7.72 -18.80
C ARG A 151 -6.24 -7.64 -20.32
N GLY A 152 -5.00 -7.60 -20.77
CA GLY A 152 -4.67 -7.43 -22.18
C GLY A 152 -5.10 -6.08 -22.74
N ILE A 153 -5.15 -5.01 -21.89
CA ILE A 153 -5.54 -3.66 -22.29
C ILE A 153 -4.30 -2.93 -22.79
N GLU A 154 -4.32 -2.47 -24.03
CA GLU A 154 -3.28 -1.60 -24.55
C GLU A 154 -3.55 -0.13 -24.17
N LEU A 155 -2.50 0.69 -24.19
CA LEU A 155 -2.64 2.12 -23.85
C LEU A 155 -3.55 2.87 -24.83
N SER A 156 -3.56 2.46 -26.11
CA SER A 156 -4.45 3.01 -27.16
C SER A 156 -5.93 2.80 -26.86
N ASP A 157 -6.26 1.70 -26.17
CA ASP A 157 -7.63 1.30 -25.89
C ASP A 157 -8.12 1.80 -24.53
N LEU A 158 -7.23 2.50 -23.81
CA LEU A 158 -7.51 2.98 -22.46
C LEU A 158 -8.58 4.07 -22.49
N ASN A 159 -9.61 3.89 -21.67
CA ASN A 159 -10.74 4.80 -21.56
C ASN A 159 -11.21 4.96 -20.10
N ALA A 160 -12.23 5.76 -19.86
CA ALA A 160 -12.73 6.05 -18.53
C ALA A 160 -13.29 4.80 -17.80
N ALA A 161 -13.81 3.81 -18.53
CA ALA A 161 -14.33 2.58 -17.92
C ALA A 161 -13.19 1.74 -17.33
N GLU A 162 -12.08 1.59 -18.06
CA GLU A 162 -10.89 0.85 -17.60
C GLU A 162 -10.26 1.53 -16.37
N ILE A 163 -10.25 2.86 -16.36
CA ILE A 163 -9.78 3.62 -15.20
C ILE A 163 -10.69 3.36 -13.99
N SER A 164 -12.02 3.38 -14.18
CA SER A 164 -12.99 3.08 -13.13
C SER A 164 -12.82 1.66 -12.60
N ASP A 165 -12.63 0.69 -13.48
CA ASP A 165 -12.37 -0.71 -13.11
C ASP A 165 -11.11 -0.85 -12.28
N PHE A 166 -10.00 -0.22 -12.71
CA PHE A 166 -8.79 -0.17 -11.89
C PHE A 166 -9.04 0.44 -10.51
N MET A 167 -9.73 1.58 -10.46
CA MET A 167 -10.03 2.24 -9.18
C MET A 167 -10.91 1.37 -8.28
N THR A 168 -11.80 0.55 -8.84
CA THR A 168 -12.61 -0.41 -8.09
C THR A 168 -11.73 -1.48 -7.43
N THR A 169 -10.62 -1.91 -8.05
CA THR A 169 -9.68 -2.84 -7.44
C THR A 169 -9.03 -2.28 -6.17
N LEU A 170 -9.03 -0.96 -6.00
CA LEU A 170 -8.43 -0.27 -4.86
C LEU A 170 -9.40 -0.10 -3.67
N CYS A 171 -10.64 -0.56 -3.75
CA CYS A 171 -11.69 -0.33 -2.74
C CYS A 171 -11.31 -0.78 -1.31
N ARG A 172 -10.40 -1.75 -1.17
CA ARG A 172 -9.90 -2.25 0.11
C ARG A 172 -8.74 -1.45 0.71
N TYR A 173 -8.22 -0.45 -0.02
CA TYR A 173 -7.19 0.43 0.52
C TYR A 173 -7.81 1.54 1.36
N ARG A 174 -7.01 2.10 2.28
CA ARG A 174 -7.41 3.32 3.01
C ARG A 174 -7.61 4.47 2.04
N ARG A 175 -8.57 5.35 2.31
CA ARG A 175 -8.89 6.53 1.47
C ARG A 175 -7.66 7.35 1.11
N ALA A 176 -6.75 7.58 2.07
CA ALA A 176 -5.48 8.27 1.81
C ALA A 176 -4.61 7.56 0.76
N THR A 177 -4.58 6.21 0.75
CA THR A 177 -3.86 5.44 -0.26
C THR A 177 -4.52 5.58 -1.64
N ILE A 178 -5.86 5.51 -1.71
CA ILE A 178 -6.62 5.70 -2.96
C ILE A 178 -6.38 7.11 -3.51
N HIS A 179 -6.35 8.13 -2.65
CA HIS A 179 -6.04 9.50 -3.05
C HIS A 179 -4.65 9.63 -3.68
N VAL A 180 -3.64 8.95 -3.12
CA VAL A 180 -2.29 8.91 -3.71
C VAL A 180 -2.32 8.25 -5.09
N PHE A 181 -3.03 7.12 -5.26
CA PHE A 181 -3.22 6.50 -6.57
C PHE A 181 -3.88 7.47 -7.56
N SER A 182 -4.99 8.09 -7.17
CA SER A 182 -5.70 9.06 -8.01
C SER A 182 -4.81 10.25 -8.42
N SER A 183 -3.96 10.73 -7.52
CA SER A 183 -3.01 11.79 -7.83
C SER A 183 -1.96 11.34 -8.85
N VAL A 184 -1.37 10.15 -8.63
CA VAL A 184 -0.33 9.61 -9.53
C VAL A 184 -0.90 9.30 -10.92
N LEU A 185 -2.10 8.73 -11.00
CA LEU A 185 -2.74 8.44 -12.29
C LEU A 185 -3.09 9.72 -13.06
N ARG A 186 -3.61 10.75 -12.40
CA ARG A 186 -3.87 12.04 -13.05
C ARG A 186 -2.61 12.66 -13.60
N ASP A 187 -1.51 12.64 -12.85
CA ASP A 187 -0.23 13.14 -13.34
C ASP A 187 0.28 12.32 -14.53
N PHE A 188 0.09 11.02 -14.51
CA PHE A 188 0.51 10.12 -15.58
C PHE A 188 -0.33 10.36 -16.86
N PHE A 189 -1.66 10.46 -16.77
CA PHE A 189 -2.49 10.71 -17.94
C PHE A 189 -2.25 12.08 -18.54
N ARG A 190 -2.01 13.09 -17.72
CA ARG A 190 -1.60 14.41 -18.19
C ARG A 190 -0.27 14.33 -18.94
N TYR A 191 0.72 13.60 -18.40
CA TYR A 191 1.98 13.35 -19.07
C TYR A 191 1.78 12.65 -20.45
N LEU A 192 0.92 11.64 -20.53
CA LEU A 192 0.64 10.95 -21.79
C LEU A 192 0.05 11.88 -22.84
N HIS A 193 -0.89 12.73 -22.44
CA HIS A 193 -1.51 13.70 -23.34
C HIS A 193 -0.54 14.80 -23.75
N GLU A 194 0.17 15.41 -22.81
CA GLU A 194 1.15 16.50 -23.09
C GLU A 194 2.30 16.05 -24.01
N ASN A 195 2.63 14.76 -24.00
CA ASN A 195 3.69 14.20 -24.87
C ASN A 195 3.13 13.51 -26.13
N GLY A 196 1.84 13.66 -26.42
CA GLY A 196 1.22 13.12 -27.65
C GLY A 196 1.16 11.59 -27.71
N ILE A 197 1.24 10.91 -26.55
CA ILE A 197 1.12 9.44 -26.47
C ILE A 197 -0.35 9.04 -26.48
N LEU A 198 -1.22 9.88 -25.91
CA LEU A 198 -2.67 9.76 -26.01
C LEU A 198 -3.27 11.05 -26.58
N ASP A 199 -4.23 10.91 -27.50
CA ASP A 199 -4.93 12.04 -28.12
C ASP A 199 -5.86 12.75 -27.13
N VAL A 200 -6.37 12.03 -26.14
CA VAL A 200 -7.34 12.53 -25.16
C VAL A 200 -6.73 12.57 -23.75
N ASP A 201 -6.92 13.68 -23.04
CA ASP A 201 -6.56 13.77 -21.63
C ASP A 201 -7.55 12.96 -20.77
N LEU A 202 -7.11 11.82 -20.28
CA LEU A 202 -7.87 10.96 -19.37
C LEU A 202 -7.75 11.36 -17.89
N SER A 203 -6.98 12.39 -17.56
CA SER A 203 -6.79 12.81 -16.17
C SER A 203 -8.11 13.26 -15.48
N PRO A 204 -9.11 13.85 -16.15
CA PRO A 204 -10.40 14.17 -15.54
C PRO A 204 -11.23 12.94 -15.17
N SER A 205 -11.04 11.82 -15.88
CA SER A 205 -11.77 10.57 -15.63
C SER A 205 -11.32 9.85 -14.34
N VAL A 206 -10.19 10.24 -13.76
CA VAL A 206 -9.71 9.66 -12.50
C VAL A 206 -10.48 10.26 -11.32
N PRO A 207 -11.19 9.44 -10.52
CA PRO A 207 -11.94 9.91 -9.37
C PRO A 207 -11.09 10.68 -8.36
N ARG A 208 -11.70 11.68 -7.71
CA ARG A 208 -11.10 12.44 -6.60
C ARG A 208 -11.76 12.04 -5.30
N PRO A 209 -11.25 11.03 -4.57
CA PRO A 209 -11.83 10.68 -3.29
C PRO A 209 -11.73 11.87 -2.34
N LYS A 210 -12.86 12.22 -1.72
CA LYS A 210 -12.89 13.25 -0.67
C LYS A 210 -12.15 12.69 0.55
N ILE A 211 -11.10 13.37 0.98
CA ILE A 211 -10.44 13.13 2.26
C ILE A 211 -11.03 14.14 3.24
N TYR A 212 -11.70 13.65 4.27
CA TYR A 212 -12.10 14.50 5.38
C TYR A 212 -10.90 14.61 6.32
N VAL A 213 -10.36 15.82 6.45
CA VAL A 213 -9.19 16.11 7.30
C VAL A 213 -9.50 15.80 8.78
N GLU A 214 -10.78 15.81 9.15
CA GLU A 214 -11.29 15.58 10.50
C GLU A 214 -11.47 14.10 10.87
N GLU A 215 -11.25 13.15 9.95
CA GLU A 215 -11.38 11.71 10.24
C GLU A 215 -10.32 11.19 11.23
N ASN A 216 -9.23 11.92 11.44
CA ASN A 216 -8.23 11.59 12.44
C ASN A 216 -7.97 12.83 13.30
N ILE A 217 -8.50 12.81 14.52
CA ILE A 217 -8.06 13.74 15.56
C ILE A 217 -6.56 13.52 15.74
N PRO A 218 -5.71 14.56 15.61
CA PRO A 218 -4.29 14.40 15.84
C PRO A 218 -4.06 13.85 17.24
N GLU A 219 -3.49 12.68 17.36
CA GLU A 219 -3.03 12.16 18.65
C GLU A 219 -1.88 13.05 19.11
N THR A 220 -2.11 13.80 20.20
CA THR A 220 -1.08 14.61 20.84
C THR A 220 -0.55 13.87 22.05
N TRP A 221 0.76 13.86 22.21
CA TRP A 221 1.41 13.28 23.37
C TRP A 221 1.26 14.23 24.56
N SER A 222 0.89 13.69 25.71
CA SER A 222 0.88 14.44 26.96
C SER A 222 2.31 14.80 27.40
N PRO A 223 2.51 15.85 28.19
CA PRO A 223 3.81 16.16 28.75
C PRO A 223 4.44 15.01 29.54
N GLU A 224 3.61 14.16 30.14
CA GLU A 224 4.03 12.99 30.91
C GLU A 224 4.60 11.92 29.99
N GLU A 225 3.92 11.59 28.89
CA GLU A 225 4.39 10.64 27.88
C GLU A 225 5.70 11.10 27.23
N VAL A 226 5.82 12.40 26.95
CA VAL A 226 7.06 13.00 26.42
C VAL A 226 8.22 12.83 27.41
N ARG A 227 7.98 13.11 28.71
CA ARG A 227 9.00 12.92 29.75
C ARG A 227 9.40 11.45 29.89
N GLN A 228 8.44 10.55 29.81
CA GLN A 228 8.66 9.11 29.85
C GLN A 228 9.52 8.65 28.65
N LEU A 229 9.18 9.11 27.45
CA LEU A 229 9.97 8.81 26.24
C LEU A 229 11.43 9.27 26.39
N LEU A 230 11.65 10.50 26.85
CA LEU A 230 12.99 11.04 27.02
C LEU A 230 13.79 10.33 28.13
N SER A 231 13.12 9.82 29.17
CA SER A 231 13.77 9.14 30.30
C SER A 231 14.31 7.76 29.96
N VAL A 232 13.76 7.09 28.94
CA VAL A 232 14.18 5.74 28.50
C VAL A 232 15.47 5.75 27.70
N ILE A 233 15.89 6.94 27.21
CA ILE A 233 17.08 7.04 26.34
C ILE A 233 18.34 6.99 27.20
N ASP A 234 19.15 5.98 26.98
CA ASP A 234 20.47 5.86 27.61
C ASP A 234 21.47 6.88 27.02
N ARG A 235 21.72 7.95 27.78
CA ARG A 235 22.67 9.03 27.40
C ARG A 235 24.11 8.75 27.80
N SER A 236 24.44 7.58 28.31
CA SER A 236 25.82 7.22 28.64
C SER A 236 26.69 7.04 27.39
N ASN A 237 26.09 6.69 26.26
CA ASN A 237 26.77 6.44 24.99
C ASN A 237 26.49 7.53 23.94
N ALA A 238 27.31 7.58 22.88
CA ALA A 238 27.22 8.60 21.82
C ALA A 238 25.91 8.53 21.02
N ILE A 239 25.39 7.32 20.79
CA ILE A 239 24.14 7.10 20.04
C ILE A 239 22.96 7.69 20.80
N GLY A 240 22.86 7.35 22.09
CA GLY A 240 21.77 7.85 22.92
C GLY A 240 21.82 9.37 23.12
N LYS A 241 23.03 9.97 23.24
CA LYS A 241 23.17 11.44 23.25
C LYS A 241 22.64 12.08 21.96
N ARG A 242 22.96 11.50 20.79
CA ARG A 242 22.46 11.92 19.49
C ARG A 242 20.94 11.81 19.43
N ASP A 243 20.39 10.64 19.78
CA ASP A 243 18.96 10.36 19.68
C ASP A 243 18.15 11.27 20.61
N TYR A 244 18.67 11.52 21.81
CA TYR A 244 18.08 12.47 22.75
C TYR A 244 18.05 13.91 22.18
N ALA A 245 19.16 14.38 21.58
CA ALA A 245 19.22 15.68 20.95
C ALA A 245 18.25 15.81 19.76
N MET A 246 18.13 14.76 18.93
CA MET A 246 17.19 14.74 17.82
C MET A 246 15.74 14.83 18.29
N LEU A 247 15.39 14.12 19.36
CA LEU A 247 14.05 14.19 19.96
C LEU A 247 13.77 15.54 20.57
N LEU A 248 14.73 16.17 21.24
CA LEU A 248 14.57 17.52 21.77
C LEU A 248 14.30 18.54 20.65
N LEU A 249 14.99 18.45 19.51
CA LEU A 249 14.74 19.31 18.35
C LEU A 249 13.31 19.13 17.81
N ALA A 250 12.82 17.88 17.76
CA ALA A 250 11.46 17.61 17.34
C ALA A 250 10.42 18.15 18.34
N ILE A 251 10.63 17.91 19.65
CA ILE A 251 9.68 18.24 20.71
C ILE A 251 9.63 19.76 20.97
N LEU A 252 10.78 20.40 21.08
CA LEU A 252 10.87 21.81 21.49
C LEU A 252 10.71 22.78 20.32
N LEU A 253 11.20 22.41 19.14
CA LEU A 253 11.22 23.27 17.96
C LEU A 253 10.24 22.85 16.87
N GLY A 254 9.54 21.72 17.03
CA GLY A 254 8.62 21.21 16.02
C GLY A 254 9.28 20.86 14.69
N MET A 255 10.58 20.58 14.68
CA MET A 255 11.32 20.29 13.46
C MET A 255 10.88 18.97 12.85
N ARG A 256 10.75 18.94 11.52
CA ARG A 256 10.44 17.67 10.82
C ARG A 256 11.63 16.71 10.89
N ALA A 257 11.35 15.42 11.03
CA ALA A 257 12.38 14.39 11.11
C ALA A 257 13.40 14.43 9.96
N GLY A 258 12.95 14.71 8.72
CA GLY A 258 13.84 14.87 7.57
C GLY A 258 14.81 16.05 7.72
N ASP A 259 14.34 17.18 8.25
CA ASP A 259 15.15 18.36 8.46
C ASP A 259 16.16 18.14 9.60
N ILE A 260 15.75 17.45 10.67
CA ILE A 260 16.65 17.05 11.77
C ILE A 260 17.78 16.14 11.25
N CYS A 261 17.43 15.14 10.45
CA CYS A 261 18.42 14.22 9.87
C CYS A 261 19.40 14.90 8.90
N ALA A 262 18.98 16.00 8.28
CA ALA A 262 19.80 16.78 7.36
C ALA A 262 20.69 17.83 8.04
N LEU A 263 20.49 18.10 9.33
CA LEU A 263 21.29 19.06 10.07
C LEU A 263 22.78 18.68 10.08
N LYS A 264 23.61 19.71 9.92
CA LYS A 264 25.07 19.62 10.02
C LYS A 264 25.55 20.60 11.08
N PHE A 265 26.73 20.37 11.66
CA PHE A 265 27.31 21.27 12.66
C PHE A 265 27.41 22.74 12.19
N LYS A 266 27.65 22.96 10.89
CA LYS A 266 27.65 24.30 10.31
C LYS A 266 26.32 25.04 10.38
N ASN A 267 25.21 24.32 10.64
CA ASN A 267 23.90 24.92 10.82
C ASN A 267 23.65 25.42 12.24
N LEU A 268 24.58 25.18 13.16
CA LEU A 268 24.51 25.55 14.57
C LEU A 268 25.46 26.72 14.86
N ASP A 269 24.90 27.86 15.19
CA ASP A 269 25.67 28.99 15.73
C ASP A 269 25.61 28.94 17.26
N TRP A 270 26.69 28.46 17.87
CA TRP A 270 26.79 28.31 19.32
C TRP A 270 26.88 29.64 20.07
N HIS A 271 27.41 30.69 19.42
CA HIS A 271 27.55 32.03 20.01
C HIS A 271 26.21 32.74 20.04
N GLN A 272 25.49 32.72 18.92
CA GLN A 272 24.17 33.34 18.82
C GLN A 272 23.03 32.41 19.25
N LYS A 273 23.32 31.16 19.58
CA LYS A 273 22.33 30.12 19.95
C LYS A 273 21.24 29.95 18.89
N LEU A 274 21.64 29.94 17.62
CA LEU A 274 20.75 29.85 16.45
C LEU A 274 20.96 28.55 15.69
N ILE A 275 19.87 28.04 15.14
CA ILE A 275 19.88 26.94 14.19
C ILE A 275 19.34 27.47 12.86
N THR A 276 20.19 27.47 11.82
CA THR A 276 19.81 27.92 10.48
C THR A 276 19.82 26.75 9.51
N TYR A 277 18.67 26.45 8.91
CA TYR A 277 18.54 25.36 7.94
C TYR A 277 17.48 25.67 6.88
N THR A 278 17.60 25.03 5.72
CA THR A 278 16.59 25.11 4.67
C THR A 278 15.64 23.92 4.79
N GLN A 279 14.35 24.19 4.92
CA GLN A 279 13.35 23.12 4.99
C GLN A 279 13.30 22.37 3.65
N GLN A 280 13.32 21.00 3.72
CA GLN A 280 13.29 20.16 2.53
C GLN A 280 11.89 20.06 1.92
N LYS A 281 10.87 20.41 2.68
CA LYS A 281 9.48 20.31 2.25
C LYS A 281 8.74 21.55 2.71
N THR A 282 8.55 22.47 1.82
CA THR A 282 7.71 23.69 1.97
C THR A 282 6.33 23.44 1.34
#